data_76a0de32b6be38da5b06a8a81cd1d176
#
_entry.id   76a0de32b6be38da5b06a8a81cd1d176
#
_cell.length_a   1.000
_cell.length_b   1.000
_cell.length_c   1.000
_cell.angle_alpha   90.00
_cell.angle_beta   90.00
_cell.angle_gamma   90.00
#
_symmetry.space_group_name_H-M   'P 1'
#
loop_
_entity.id
_entity.type
_entity.pdbx_description
1 polymer ?
#
loop_
_entity_poly.entity_id
_entity_poly.type
_entity_poly.pdbx_seq_one_letter_code
_entity_poly.pdbx_strand_id
1 'polypeptide(L)'
;TGVQTCALPIFGAQVALLDVGIAVLAGFLILPAMYVADARGLAIFDQAGGLLAEDTLIFTVLPALFDTMDAAGIWLATAFFALMSIAALTSSISMLEVPVAYLIERHGLSRPQATCLAGGLIAGFSTLIVLNFGALFGWVITVSTRYSQPLLGILICIFAGWLWQRDSLLQELKKNDATAEYRLFWKIWPTYVKWFCPVIIGVILAQSVL
;
A
#
# COMPACT_ATOMS: atom_id res chain seq x y z
N THR A 1 -9.23 4.87 28.97
CA THR A 1 -8.29 4.22 28.04
C THR A 1 -8.64 2.77 27.71
N GLY A 2 -9.54 2.10 28.46
CA GLY A 2 -9.96 0.72 28.19
C GLY A 2 -10.86 0.50 26.97
N VAL A 3 -11.45 1.54 26.42
CA VAL A 3 -12.32 1.45 25.22
C VAL A 3 -11.52 1.32 23.93
N GLN A 4 -10.29 1.82 23.88
CA GLN A 4 -9.45 1.78 22.68
C GLN A 4 -8.90 0.39 22.35
N THR A 5 -8.69 -0.47 23.35
CA THR A 5 -8.06 -1.79 23.14
C THR A 5 -9.00 -2.85 22.56
N CYS A 6 -10.33 -2.73 22.77
CA CYS A 6 -11.32 -3.63 22.16
C CYS A 6 -11.61 -3.32 20.69
N ALA A 7 -11.48 -2.06 20.30
CA ALA A 7 -11.82 -1.60 18.96
C ALA A 7 -10.73 -1.97 17.92
N LEU A 8 -9.46 -1.98 18.31
CA LEU A 8 -8.32 -2.18 17.42
C LEU A 8 -8.37 -3.45 16.55
N PRO A 9 -8.66 -4.67 17.07
CA PRO A 9 -8.69 -5.86 16.22
C PRO A 9 -9.87 -5.85 15.23
N ILE A 10 -11.02 -5.30 15.64
CA ILE A 10 -12.21 -5.21 14.78
C ILE A 10 -11.97 -4.20 13.67
N PHE A 11 -11.45 -3.03 14.00
CA PHE A 11 -11.08 -2.01 13.01
C PHE A 11 -9.97 -2.50 12.08
N GLY A 12 -8.96 -3.22 12.59
CA GLY A 12 -7.91 -3.81 11.76
C GLY A 12 -8.46 -4.79 10.73
N ALA A 13 -9.39 -5.67 11.11
CA ALA A 13 -10.04 -6.58 10.17
C ALA A 13 -10.93 -5.85 9.15
N GLN A 14 -11.67 -4.83 9.58
CA GLN A 14 -12.50 -4.02 8.69
C GLN A 14 -11.64 -3.24 7.68
N VAL A 15 -10.56 -2.63 8.12
CA VAL A 15 -9.61 -1.92 7.24
C VAL A 15 -9.03 -2.88 6.22
N ALA A 16 -8.56 -4.06 6.63
CA ALA A 16 -8.01 -5.05 5.72
C ALA A 16 -9.04 -5.54 4.68
N LEU A 17 -10.28 -5.80 5.09
CA LEU A 17 -11.36 -6.21 4.19
C LEU A 17 -11.73 -5.10 3.20
N LEU A 18 -11.80 -3.86 3.66
CA LEU A 18 -12.08 -2.70 2.81
C LEU A 18 -10.94 -2.48 1.80
N ASP A 19 -9.70 -2.58 2.23
CA ASP A 19 -8.52 -2.41 1.37
C ASP A 19 -8.50 -3.47 0.25
N VAL A 20 -8.65 -4.74 0.60
CA VAL A 20 -8.75 -5.83 -0.38
C VAL A 20 -9.99 -5.65 -1.28
N GLY A 21 -11.13 -5.27 -0.72
CA GLY A 21 -12.36 -5.03 -1.48
C GLY A 21 -12.19 -3.92 -2.51
N ILE A 22 -11.60 -2.80 -2.12
CA ILE A 22 -11.31 -1.68 -3.02
C ILE A 22 -10.30 -2.09 -4.10
N ALA A 23 -9.25 -2.83 -3.74
CA ALA A 23 -8.26 -3.32 -4.71
C ALA A 23 -8.89 -4.24 -5.76
N VAL A 24 -9.77 -5.15 -5.34
CA VAL A 24 -10.52 -6.03 -6.26
C VAL A 24 -11.45 -5.24 -7.18
N LEU A 25 -12.20 -4.27 -6.63
CA LEU A 25 -13.09 -3.40 -7.41
C LEU A 25 -12.29 -2.55 -8.40
N ALA A 26 -11.14 -2.01 -7.99
CA ALA A 26 -10.24 -1.28 -8.89
C ALA A 26 -9.73 -2.18 -10.03
N GLY A 27 -9.39 -3.43 -9.74
CA GLY A 27 -9.02 -4.43 -10.76
C GLY A 27 -10.14 -4.67 -11.76
N PHE A 28 -11.38 -4.84 -11.31
CA PHE A 28 -12.55 -4.99 -12.19
C PHE A 28 -12.84 -3.76 -13.05
N LEU A 29 -12.44 -2.58 -12.61
CA LEU A 29 -12.56 -1.35 -13.40
C LEU A 29 -11.42 -1.19 -14.40
N ILE A 30 -10.19 -1.33 -13.93
CA ILE A 30 -8.99 -0.99 -14.70
C ILE A 30 -8.68 -2.05 -15.76
N LEU A 31 -8.81 -3.35 -15.46
CA LEU A 31 -8.51 -4.40 -16.43
C LEU A 31 -9.39 -4.34 -17.68
N PRO A 32 -10.73 -4.22 -17.58
CA PRO A 32 -11.54 -4.02 -18.78
C PRO A 32 -11.25 -2.73 -19.51
N ALA A 33 -10.95 -1.65 -18.79
CA ALA A 33 -10.57 -0.36 -19.41
C ALA A 33 -9.27 -0.49 -20.23
N MET A 34 -8.28 -1.22 -19.74
CA MET A 34 -7.06 -1.52 -20.49
C MET A 34 -7.35 -2.36 -21.73
N TYR A 35 -8.22 -3.37 -21.62
CA TYR A 35 -8.61 -4.20 -22.75
C TYR A 35 -9.32 -3.40 -23.84
N VAL A 36 -10.18 -2.47 -23.47
CA VAL A 36 -10.84 -1.54 -24.40
C VAL A 36 -9.82 -0.58 -25.02
N ALA A 37 -8.84 -0.10 -24.26
CA ALA A 37 -7.77 0.75 -24.78
C ALA A 37 -6.94 0.04 -25.85
N ASP A 38 -6.55 -1.22 -25.60
CA ASP A 38 -5.85 -2.07 -26.56
C ASP A 38 -6.69 -2.30 -27.83
N ALA A 39 -7.97 -2.65 -27.68
CA ALA A 39 -8.90 -2.84 -28.79
C ALA A 39 -9.10 -1.57 -29.64
N ARG A 40 -8.85 -0.38 -29.07
CA ARG A 40 -8.89 0.92 -29.78
C ARG A 40 -7.52 1.34 -30.34
N GLY A 41 -6.52 0.46 -30.25
CA GLY A 41 -5.18 0.71 -30.80
C GLY A 41 -4.27 1.58 -29.94
N LEU A 42 -4.64 1.81 -28.68
CA LEU A 42 -3.74 2.46 -27.71
C LEU A 42 -2.70 1.42 -27.25
N ALA A 43 -1.43 1.76 -27.34
CA ALA A 43 -0.36 0.86 -26.89
C ALA A 43 -0.40 0.73 -25.35
N ILE A 44 -0.72 -0.46 -24.87
CA ILE A 44 -0.67 -0.82 -23.45
C ILE A 44 0.46 -1.76 -23.10
N PHE A 45 1.10 -2.35 -24.14
CA PHE A 45 2.25 -3.22 -23.99
C PHE A 45 3.52 -2.56 -24.54
N ASP A 46 4.66 -2.88 -23.94
CA ASP A 46 5.96 -2.49 -24.43
C ASP A 46 6.41 -3.39 -25.61
N GLN A 47 7.57 -3.08 -26.21
CA GLN A 47 8.12 -3.87 -27.31
C GLN A 47 8.52 -5.30 -26.92
N ALA A 48 8.66 -5.57 -25.62
CA ALA A 48 8.96 -6.89 -25.08
C ALA A 48 7.71 -7.71 -24.74
N GLY A 49 6.50 -7.15 -24.94
CA GLY A 49 5.22 -7.79 -24.60
C GLY A 49 4.84 -7.67 -23.13
N GLY A 50 5.57 -6.87 -22.35
CA GLY A 50 5.21 -6.54 -20.97
C GLY A 50 4.21 -5.39 -20.93
N LEU A 51 3.40 -5.30 -19.86
CA LEU A 51 2.56 -4.14 -19.62
C LEU A 51 3.43 -2.89 -19.41
N LEU A 52 3.00 -1.77 -19.98
CA LEU A 52 3.64 -0.48 -19.73
C LEU A 52 3.67 -0.18 -18.23
N ALA A 53 4.60 0.69 -17.82
CA ALA A 53 4.73 1.11 -16.44
C ALA A 53 3.43 1.73 -15.92
N GLU A 54 3.13 1.54 -14.65
CA GLU A 54 1.87 1.93 -13.99
C GLU A 54 1.55 3.42 -14.17
N ASP A 55 2.56 4.28 -14.08
CA ASP A 55 2.46 5.72 -14.31
C ASP A 55 2.04 6.04 -15.75
N THR A 56 2.59 5.35 -16.74
CA THR A 56 2.22 5.49 -18.15
C THR A 56 0.78 5.03 -18.40
N LEU A 57 0.37 3.92 -17.80
CA LEU A 57 -1.01 3.44 -17.91
C LEU A 57 -2.01 4.45 -17.31
N ILE A 58 -1.72 5.01 -16.15
CA ILE A 58 -2.63 5.94 -15.45
C ILE A 58 -2.63 7.32 -16.09
N PHE A 59 -1.48 7.87 -16.44
CA PHE A 59 -1.37 9.28 -16.89
C PHE A 59 -1.34 9.47 -18.40
N THR A 60 -1.19 8.39 -19.18
CA THR A 60 -1.17 8.47 -20.64
C THR A 60 -2.32 7.68 -21.25
N VAL A 61 -2.43 6.39 -20.91
CA VAL A 61 -3.41 5.50 -21.54
C VAL A 61 -4.84 5.81 -21.09
N LEU A 62 -5.09 5.98 -19.78
CA LEU A 62 -6.43 6.29 -19.29
C LEU A 62 -6.98 7.62 -19.79
N PRO A 63 -6.22 8.73 -19.77
CA PRO A 63 -6.69 9.98 -20.39
C PRO A 63 -7.02 9.83 -21.87
N ALA A 64 -6.15 9.15 -22.64
CA ALA A 64 -6.40 8.87 -24.04
C ALA A 64 -7.67 8.03 -24.29
N LEU A 65 -7.93 7.06 -23.39
CA LEU A 65 -9.17 6.28 -23.41
C LEU A 65 -10.40 7.17 -23.14
N PHE A 66 -10.34 8.01 -22.11
CA PHE A 66 -11.44 8.95 -21.79
C PHE A 66 -11.72 9.94 -22.94
N ASP A 67 -10.68 10.40 -23.63
CA ASP A 67 -10.82 11.28 -24.79
C ASP A 67 -11.63 10.63 -25.92
N THR A 68 -11.57 9.31 -26.08
CA THR A 68 -12.39 8.57 -27.03
C THR A 68 -13.87 8.46 -26.65
N MET A 69 -14.27 8.92 -25.48
CA MET A 69 -15.65 8.82 -24.94
C MET A 69 -16.44 10.13 -25.05
N ASP A 70 -15.95 11.10 -25.82
CA ASP A 70 -16.57 12.42 -26.02
C ASP A 70 -16.89 13.14 -24.68
N ALA A 71 -18.06 13.77 -24.59
CA ALA A 71 -18.49 14.52 -23.40
C ALA A 71 -18.56 13.66 -22.11
N ALA A 72 -18.88 12.37 -22.22
CA ALA A 72 -18.90 11.47 -21.06
C ALA A 72 -17.49 11.23 -20.51
N GLY A 73 -16.49 11.18 -21.40
CA GLY A 73 -15.10 10.98 -21.01
C GLY A 73 -14.55 12.10 -20.12
N ILE A 74 -14.92 13.36 -20.39
CA ILE A 74 -14.49 14.51 -19.57
C ILE A 74 -14.98 14.38 -18.12
N TRP A 75 -16.26 14.02 -17.94
CA TRP A 75 -16.82 13.83 -16.60
C TRP A 75 -16.18 12.65 -15.85
N LEU A 76 -15.98 11.53 -16.56
CA LEU A 76 -15.32 10.35 -16.00
C LEU A 76 -13.87 10.63 -15.63
N ALA A 77 -13.10 11.28 -16.50
CA ALA A 77 -11.73 11.68 -16.24
C ALA A 77 -11.64 12.60 -15.01
N THR A 78 -12.50 13.63 -14.97
CA THR A 78 -12.51 14.58 -13.85
C THR A 78 -12.83 13.88 -12.53
N ALA A 79 -13.85 13.01 -12.50
CA ALA A 79 -14.22 12.27 -11.30
C ALA A 79 -13.09 11.29 -10.88
N PHE A 80 -12.51 10.56 -11.84
CA PHE A 80 -11.43 9.62 -11.58
C PHE A 80 -10.20 10.30 -10.98
N PHE A 81 -9.69 11.36 -11.63
CA PHE A 81 -8.50 12.05 -11.16
C PHE A 81 -8.74 12.85 -9.88
N ALA A 82 -9.94 13.37 -9.65
CA ALA A 82 -10.32 14.00 -8.38
C ALA A 82 -10.31 12.99 -7.23
N LEU A 83 -10.94 11.83 -7.41
CA LEU A 83 -10.95 10.76 -6.41
C LEU A 83 -9.54 10.23 -6.15
N MET A 84 -8.74 10.02 -7.19
CA MET A 84 -7.36 9.59 -7.07
C MET A 84 -6.51 10.62 -6.30
N SER A 85 -6.71 11.90 -6.54
CA SER A 85 -6.02 12.98 -5.82
C SER A 85 -6.39 13.00 -4.33
N ILE A 86 -7.66 12.83 -4.00
CA ILE A 86 -8.12 12.74 -2.60
C ILE A 86 -7.51 11.50 -1.92
N ALA A 87 -7.53 10.35 -2.59
CA ALA A 87 -6.95 9.12 -2.07
C ALA A 87 -5.44 9.25 -1.84
N ALA A 88 -4.71 9.87 -2.78
CA ALA A 88 -3.28 10.13 -2.65
C ALA A 88 -2.96 11.07 -1.49
N LEU A 89 -3.75 12.13 -1.30
CA LEU A 89 -3.59 13.08 -0.18
C LEU A 89 -3.81 12.39 1.18
N THR A 90 -4.88 11.62 1.32
CA THR A 90 -5.18 10.91 2.57
C THR A 90 -4.10 9.88 2.91
N SER A 91 -3.61 9.15 1.92
CA SER A 91 -2.50 8.20 2.08
C SER A 91 -1.21 8.90 2.48
N SER A 92 -0.88 10.04 1.84
CA SER A 92 0.32 10.82 2.15
C SER A 92 0.30 11.36 3.58
N ILE A 93 -0.86 11.84 4.06
CA ILE A 93 -1.04 12.30 5.44
C ILE A 93 -0.83 11.15 6.42
N SER A 94 -1.41 9.98 6.15
CA SER A 94 -1.26 8.80 7.01
C SER A 94 0.19 8.31 7.08
N MET A 95 0.90 8.32 5.95
CA MET A 95 2.33 7.95 5.90
C MET A 95 3.21 8.96 6.65
N LEU A 96 2.89 10.26 6.58
CA LEU A 96 3.62 11.31 7.29
C LEU A 96 3.46 11.19 8.81
N GLU A 97 2.32 10.73 9.29
CA GLU A 97 2.06 10.61 10.74
C GLU A 97 3.04 9.64 11.42
N VAL A 98 3.50 8.59 10.74
CA VAL A 98 4.43 7.60 11.31
C VAL A 98 5.78 8.23 11.73
N PRO A 99 6.54 8.92 10.85
CA PRO A 99 7.76 9.58 11.25
C PRO A 99 7.53 10.75 12.21
N VAL A 100 6.40 11.45 12.11
CA VAL A 100 6.03 12.53 13.02
C VAL A 100 5.81 11.98 14.44
N ALA A 101 5.04 10.90 14.61
CA ALA A 101 4.83 10.25 15.89
C ALA A 101 6.16 9.79 16.51
N TYR A 102 7.02 9.17 15.70
CA TYR A 102 8.35 8.76 16.15
C TYR A 102 9.21 9.93 16.67
N LEU A 103 9.21 11.06 15.94
CA LEU A 103 9.96 12.26 16.35
C LEU A 103 9.43 12.86 17.65
N ILE A 104 8.11 12.85 17.84
CA ILE A 104 7.49 13.32 19.10
C ILE A 104 7.86 12.40 20.26
N GLU A 105 7.67 11.08 20.10
CA GLU A 105 7.88 10.11 21.17
C GLU A 105 9.37 9.95 21.55
N ARG A 106 10.24 9.92 20.55
CA ARG A 106 11.67 9.65 20.77
C ARG A 106 12.49 10.89 21.09
N HIS A 107 12.17 12.03 20.47
CA HIS A 107 12.94 13.26 20.57
C HIS A 107 12.23 14.37 21.36
N GLY A 108 10.98 14.14 21.80
CA GLY A 108 10.24 15.13 22.59
C GLY A 108 9.90 16.41 21.80
N LEU A 109 9.90 16.36 20.48
CA LEU A 109 9.60 17.52 19.65
C LEU A 109 8.11 17.87 19.76
N SER A 110 7.79 19.16 19.62
CA SER A 110 6.38 19.55 19.47
C SER A 110 5.83 19.07 18.11
N ARG A 111 4.53 18.80 18.02
CA ARG A 111 3.91 18.31 16.79
C ARG A 111 4.20 19.19 15.56
N PRO A 112 4.12 20.54 15.62
CA PRO A 112 4.49 21.38 14.49
C PRO A 112 5.94 21.21 14.05
N GLN A 113 6.88 21.14 15.02
CA GLN A 113 8.32 20.96 14.72
C GLN A 113 8.57 19.60 14.05
N ALA A 114 8.00 18.52 14.59
CA ALA A 114 8.13 17.18 14.02
C ALA A 114 7.54 17.11 12.60
N THR A 115 6.37 17.74 12.38
CA THR A 115 5.73 17.77 11.05
C THR A 115 6.54 18.60 10.06
N CYS A 116 7.05 19.78 10.46
CA CYS A 116 7.90 20.60 9.59
C CYS A 116 9.21 19.89 9.24
N LEU A 117 9.82 19.19 10.19
CA LEU A 117 11.06 18.46 9.95
C LEU A 117 10.85 17.27 9.01
N ALA A 118 9.88 16.40 9.32
CA ALA A 118 9.59 15.24 8.49
C ALA A 118 9.09 15.64 7.10
N GLY A 119 8.13 16.58 7.04
CA GLY A 119 7.59 17.10 5.79
C GLY A 119 8.63 17.82 4.95
N GLY A 120 9.50 18.62 5.57
CA GLY A 120 10.59 19.31 4.89
C GLY A 120 11.62 18.35 4.28
N LEU A 121 11.99 17.28 4.99
CA LEU A 121 12.85 16.22 4.45
C LEU A 121 12.21 15.51 3.27
N ILE A 122 10.94 15.12 3.39
CA ILE A 122 10.19 14.46 2.31
C ILE A 122 10.08 15.40 1.09
N ALA A 123 9.73 16.67 1.31
CA ALA A 123 9.65 17.65 0.24
C ALA A 123 11.00 17.86 -0.47
N GLY A 124 12.10 17.90 0.27
CA GLY A 124 13.45 18.00 -0.29
C GLY A 124 13.81 16.81 -1.17
N PHE A 125 13.59 15.58 -0.69
CA PHE A 125 13.81 14.37 -1.49
C PHE A 125 12.88 14.31 -2.71
N SER A 126 11.60 14.66 -2.55
CA SER A 126 10.64 14.72 -3.66
C SER A 126 11.08 15.72 -4.74
N THR A 127 11.57 16.89 -4.34
CA THR A 127 12.09 17.89 -5.28
C THR A 127 13.30 17.35 -6.04
N LEU A 128 14.23 16.65 -5.38
CA LEU A 128 15.37 16.00 -6.03
C LEU A 128 14.92 14.99 -7.09
N ILE A 129 13.91 14.16 -6.77
CA ILE A 129 13.34 13.18 -7.69
C ILE A 129 12.70 13.87 -8.89
N VAL A 130 11.93 14.93 -8.66
CA VAL A 130 11.26 15.71 -9.73
C VAL A 130 12.28 16.34 -10.67
N LEU A 131 13.35 16.93 -10.15
CA LEU A 131 14.41 17.53 -10.95
C LEU A 131 15.20 16.52 -11.79
N ASN A 132 15.24 15.25 -11.37
CA ASN A 132 15.92 14.15 -12.06
C ASN A 132 14.94 13.00 -12.38
N PHE A 133 13.76 13.33 -12.85
CA PHE A 133 12.64 12.42 -12.97
C PHE A 133 13.01 11.16 -13.76
N GLY A 134 13.63 11.31 -14.94
CA GLY A 134 13.96 10.18 -15.83
C GLY A 134 14.94 9.17 -15.23
N ALA A 135 15.87 9.60 -14.36
CA ALA A 135 16.85 8.71 -13.75
C ALA A 135 16.43 8.16 -12.39
N LEU A 136 15.80 9.01 -11.55
CA LEU A 136 15.53 8.65 -10.15
C LEU A 136 14.16 8.07 -9.92
N PHE A 137 13.13 8.50 -10.66
CA PHE A 137 11.75 8.08 -10.41
C PHE A 137 11.56 6.57 -10.57
N GLY A 138 11.99 6.01 -11.72
CA GLY A 138 11.90 4.57 -11.97
C GLY A 138 12.72 3.75 -10.97
N TRP A 139 13.90 4.24 -10.58
CA TRP A 139 14.74 3.58 -9.58
C TRP A 139 14.07 3.58 -8.19
N VAL A 140 13.52 4.71 -7.76
CA VAL A 140 12.82 4.83 -6.47
C VAL A 140 11.58 3.92 -6.42
N ILE A 141 10.77 3.89 -7.49
CA ILE A 141 9.62 2.97 -7.57
C ILE A 141 10.11 1.53 -7.48
N THR A 142 11.09 1.13 -8.28
CA THR A 142 11.62 -0.23 -8.28
C THR A 142 12.11 -0.65 -6.90
N VAL A 143 12.90 0.19 -6.24
CA VAL A 143 13.41 -0.10 -4.88
C VAL A 143 12.27 -0.18 -3.87
N SER A 144 11.31 0.75 -3.92
CA SER A 144 10.20 0.77 -2.97
C SER A 144 9.25 -0.41 -3.15
N THR A 145 8.81 -0.69 -4.37
CA THR A 145 7.76 -1.68 -4.63
C THR A 145 8.32 -3.09 -4.78
N ARG A 146 9.40 -3.26 -5.56
CA ARG A 146 9.94 -4.59 -5.84
C ARG A 146 10.80 -5.17 -4.73
N TYR A 147 11.52 -4.32 -3.98
CA TYR A 147 12.44 -4.79 -2.94
C TYR A 147 11.95 -4.47 -1.53
N SER A 148 11.67 -3.21 -1.23
CA SER A 148 11.37 -2.80 0.14
C SER A 148 10.07 -3.39 0.68
N GLN A 149 8.98 -3.43 -0.10
CA GLN A 149 7.71 -3.98 0.35
C GLN A 149 7.78 -5.49 0.67
N PRO A 150 8.29 -6.36 -0.22
CA PRO A 150 8.42 -7.79 0.10
C PRO A 150 9.40 -8.04 1.26
N LEU A 151 10.51 -7.30 1.32
CA LEU A 151 11.47 -7.42 2.41
C LEU A 151 10.82 -7.05 3.75
N LEU A 152 10.11 -5.93 3.81
CA LEU A 152 9.36 -5.52 5.00
C LEU A 152 8.31 -6.56 5.39
N GLY A 153 7.61 -7.13 4.43
CA GLY A 153 6.65 -8.22 4.65
C GLY A 153 7.30 -9.45 5.30
N ILE A 154 8.47 -9.86 4.83
CA ILE A 154 9.25 -10.96 5.43
C ILE A 154 9.67 -10.60 6.85
N LEU A 155 10.20 -9.39 7.07
CA LEU A 155 10.62 -8.95 8.40
C LEU A 155 9.46 -8.93 9.40
N ILE A 156 8.28 -8.45 8.98
CA ILE A 156 7.06 -8.49 9.80
C ILE A 156 6.66 -9.93 10.12
N CYS A 157 6.72 -10.85 9.15
CA CYS A 157 6.43 -12.26 9.37
C CYS A 157 7.42 -12.92 10.35
N ILE A 158 8.71 -12.58 10.23
CA ILE A 158 9.74 -13.05 11.18
C ILE A 158 9.45 -12.50 12.57
N PHE A 159 9.18 -11.20 12.69
CA PHE A 159 8.86 -10.58 13.96
C PHE A 159 7.62 -11.22 14.60
N ALA A 160 6.51 -11.29 13.86
CA ALA A 160 5.24 -11.79 14.37
C ALA A 160 5.24 -13.32 14.62
N GLY A 161 5.99 -14.08 13.80
CA GLY A 161 6.01 -15.54 13.89
C GLY A 161 7.07 -16.11 14.82
N TRP A 162 8.20 -15.41 15.03
CA TRP A 162 9.36 -15.94 15.73
C TRP A 162 9.79 -15.14 16.97
N LEU A 163 9.72 -13.79 16.90
CA LEU A 163 10.15 -12.93 18.00
C LEU A 163 9.01 -12.61 18.97
N TRP A 164 7.81 -12.41 18.45
CA TRP A 164 6.68 -12.07 19.29
C TRP A 164 6.13 -13.33 19.97
N GLN A 165 6.20 -13.36 21.29
CA GLN A 165 5.71 -14.48 22.08
C GLN A 165 4.18 -14.57 21.97
N ARG A 166 3.69 -15.71 21.48
CA ARG A 166 2.27 -16.03 21.34
C ARG A 166 1.47 -15.77 22.61
N ASP A 167 2.07 -16.12 23.77
CA ASP A 167 1.39 -15.99 25.06
C ASP A 167 1.14 -14.53 25.47
N SER A 168 2.06 -13.63 25.14
CA SER A 168 1.88 -12.17 25.39
C SER A 168 0.75 -11.60 24.53
N LEU A 169 0.65 -12.02 23.27
CA LEU A 169 -0.42 -11.62 22.36
C LEU A 169 -1.77 -12.18 22.81
N LEU A 170 -1.80 -13.46 23.21
CA LEU A 170 -3.00 -14.11 23.76
C LEU A 170 -3.48 -13.47 25.06
N GLN A 171 -2.56 -13.09 25.95
CA GLN A 171 -2.92 -12.41 27.20
C GLN A 171 -3.57 -11.05 26.93
N GLU A 172 -3.06 -10.28 25.97
CA GLU A 172 -3.65 -9.00 25.61
C GLU A 172 -5.05 -9.13 25.00
N LEU A 173 -5.26 -10.18 24.20
CA LEU A 173 -6.55 -10.47 23.58
C LEU A 173 -7.54 -11.11 24.55
N LYS A 174 -7.08 -11.96 25.47
CA LYS A 174 -7.90 -12.57 26.53
C LYS A 174 -8.47 -11.54 27.49
N LYS A 175 -7.85 -10.38 27.66
CA LYS A 175 -8.43 -9.27 28.44
C LYS A 175 -9.79 -8.84 27.88
N ASN A 176 -10.04 -9.08 26.60
CA ASN A 176 -11.22 -8.62 25.90
C ASN A 176 -12.18 -9.75 25.44
N ASP A 177 -11.66 -10.97 25.26
CA ASP A 177 -12.45 -12.14 24.85
C ASP A 177 -11.83 -13.41 25.45
N ALA A 178 -12.48 -13.95 26.50
CA ALA A 178 -12.02 -15.17 27.17
C ALA A 178 -12.03 -16.41 26.25
N THR A 179 -12.77 -16.38 25.16
CA THR A 179 -12.89 -17.49 24.20
C THR A 179 -11.92 -17.37 23.00
N ALA A 180 -11.08 -16.33 22.95
CA ALA A 180 -10.17 -16.05 21.84
C ALA A 180 -9.25 -17.26 21.52
N GLU A 181 -8.80 -17.98 22.53
CA GLU A 181 -7.90 -19.13 22.40
C GLU A 181 -8.50 -20.31 21.62
N TYR A 182 -9.82 -20.49 21.69
CA TYR A 182 -10.53 -21.62 21.06
C TYR A 182 -10.96 -21.34 19.62
N ARG A 183 -10.82 -20.12 19.12
CA ARG A 183 -11.16 -19.79 17.74
C ARG A 183 -10.18 -20.44 16.78
N LEU A 184 -10.70 -21.03 15.71
CA LEU A 184 -9.95 -21.69 14.63
C LEU A 184 -8.83 -20.78 14.07
N PHE A 185 -9.07 -19.47 14.03
CA PHE A 185 -8.11 -18.45 13.62
C PHE A 185 -6.78 -18.56 14.42
N TRP A 186 -6.83 -18.68 15.74
CA TRP A 186 -5.64 -18.78 16.60
C TRP A 186 -4.88 -20.09 16.51
N LYS A 187 -5.51 -21.13 15.98
CA LYS A 187 -4.84 -22.41 15.67
C LYS A 187 -4.05 -22.35 14.36
N ILE A 188 -4.62 -21.68 13.36
CA ILE A 188 -4.06 -21.63 12.00
C ILE A 188 -3.09 -20.46 11.83
N TRP A 189 -3.43 -19.27 12.38
CA TRP A 189 -2.68 -18.03 12.19
C TRP A 189 -1.18 -18.11 12.50
N PRO A 190 -0.71 -18.69 13.65
CA PRO A 190 0.73 -18.75 13.95
C PRO A 190 1.51 -19.59 12.93
N THR A 191 0.96 -20.71 12.52
CA THR A 191 1.61 -21.59 11.52
C THR A 191 1.62 -20.92 10.14
N TYR A 192 0.53 -20.25 9.77
CA TYR A 192 0.41 -19.54 8.51
C TYR A 192 1.43 -18.39 8.42
N VAL A 193 1.49 -17.52 9.41
CA VAL A 193 2.42 -16.37 9.44
C VAL A 193 3.88 -16.84 9.56
N LYS A 194 4.14 -17.93 10.27
CA LYS A 194 5.49 -18.43 10.48
C LYS A 194 6.09 -19.10 9.24
N TRP A 195 5.29 -19.83 8.47
CA TRP A 195 5.80 -20.65 7.37
C TRP A 195 5.26 -20.24 6.00
N PHE A 196 3.96 -20.09 5.85
CA PHE A 196 3.36 -19.83 4.54
C PHE A 196 3.65 -18.41 4.03
N CYS A 197 3.44 -17.41 4.84
CA CYS A 197 3.64 -16.03 4.43
C CYS A 197 5.09 -15.74 4.00
N PRO A 198 6.15 -16.09 4.77
CA PRO A 198 7.53 -15.83 4.36
C PRO A 198 7.93 -16.57 3.09
N VAL A 199 7.43 -17.79 2.90
CA VAL A 199 7.73 -18.58 1.69
C VAL A 199 7.10 -17.93 0.45
N ILE A 200 5.81 -17.57 0.52
CA ILE A 200 5.11 -16.93 -0.60
C ILE A 200 5.77 -15.58 -0.94
N ILE A 201 6.03 -14.75 0.07
CA ILE A 201 6.67 -13.45 -0.15
C ILE A 201 8.10 -13.63 -0.68
N GLY A 202 8.83 -14.64 -0.18
CA GLY A 202 10.17 -14.98 -0.66
C GLY A 202 10.18 -15.40 -2.13
N VAL A 203 9.20 -16.19 -2.57
CA VAL A 203 9.03 -16.55 -3.99
C VAL A 203 8.75 -15.32 -4.84
N ILE A 204 7.84 -14.43 -4.39
CA ILE A 204 7.55 -13.18 -5.10
C ILE A 204 8.81 -12.30 -5.21
N LEU A 205 9.57 -12.17 -4.12
CA LEU A 205 10.81 -11.43 -4.11
C LEU A 205 11.84 -12.05 -5.07
N ALA A 206 11.98 -13.37 -5.07
CA ALA A 206 12.89 -14.06 -5.99
C ALA A 206 12.52 -13.84 -7.46
N GLN A 207 11.22 -13.89 -7.80
CA GLN A 207 10.74 -13.60 -9.15
C GLN A 207 10.94 -12.13 -9.56
N SER A 208 10.97 -11.21 -8.60
CA SER A 208 11.21 -9.79 -8.91
C SER A 208 12.69 -9.46 -9.12
N VAL A 209 13.60 -10.35 -8.72
CA VAL A 209 15.07 -10.21 -8.87
C VAL A 209 15.60 -10.93 -10.11
N LEU A 210 14.94 -12.00 -10.52
CA LEU A 210 15.27 -12.78 -11.72
C LEU A 210 14.71 -12.12 -12.97
#